data_1d0dd0c2e51b8c020aab464578215958
#
_entry.id   1d0dd0c2e51b8c020aab464578215958
#
_cell.length_a   1.000
_cell.length_b   1.000
_cell.length_c   1.000
_cell.angle_alpha   90.00
_cell.angle_beta   90.00
_cell.angle_gamma   90.00
#
_symmetry.space_group_name_H-M   'P 1'
#
loop_
_entity.id
_entity.type
_entity.pdbx_description
1 polymer ?
#
loop_
_entity_poly.entity_id
_entity_poly.type
_entity_poly.pdbx_seq_one_letter_code
_entity_poly.pdbx_strand_id
1 'polypeptide(L)'
;TGSKITNKVKENGGKVVAYKGGNDWWIDTERTLFGLTPGAVFIGIEYDAIWTTPQHINTNQHYFRLAYDTEVKEVPHIWDPFFIDKIIGQCKKPFGYVPGKTKWNIGVFEPNINMVKTCHYPMLIMEDTYRHLKRDLGLKEADHKMGDIFVTNSLKIKDNEIFRHFSNTLDIVKDNKASFEARYKLPWFMSEHVDAVVSWQMENALNYMWYDVLYGNYPLIHNAPFIKEAGYYYEGFDVTMGKEKLLEAFETHDENFEQYKKQSKETIWEHSSINPKNVKFHEDLILDLYERK
;
A
#
# COMPACT_ATOMS: atom_id res chain seq x y z
N THR A 1 3.22 18.59 24.20
CA THR A 1 2.68 17.84 23.40
C THR A 1 3.08 16.42 23.67
N GLY A 2 3.60 15.61 22.77
CA GLY A 2 3.82 14.18 22.99
C GLY A 2 4.67 13.88 24.25
N SER A 3 5.77 14.57 24.46
CA SER A 3 6.66 14.36 25.63
C SER A 3 5.98 14.57 26.98
N LYS A 4 5.05 15.52 27.11
CA LYS A 4 4.31 15.74 28.38
C LYS A 4 3.38 14.57 28.73
N ILE A 5 2.75 13.98 27.72
CA ILE A 5 1.83 12.84 27.91
C ILE A 5 2.66 11.60 28.27
N THR A 6 3.74 11.32 27.55
CA THR A 6 4.59 10.17 27.80
C THR A 6 5.27 10.23 29.17
N ASN A 7 5.76 11.40 29.59
CA ASN A 7 6.32 11.57 30.93
C ASN A 7 5.26 11.29 32.01
N LYS A 8 4.04 11.81 31.86
CA LYS A 8 2.96 11.54 32.81
C LYS A 8 2.57 10.07 32.87
N VAL A 9 2.62 9.35 31.76
CA VAL A 9 2.40 7.89 31.72
C VAL A 9 3.48 7.18 32.55
N LYS A 10 4.75 7.50 32.32
CA LYS A 10 5.89 6.91 33.02
C LYS A 10 5.88 7.24 34.54
N GLU A 11 5.59 8.48 34.89
CA GLU A 11 5.45 8.91 36.30
C GLU A 11 4.40 8.11 37.08
N ASN A 12 3.38 7.60 36.37
CA ASN A 12 2.34 6.74 36.94
C ASN A 12 2.62 5.24 36.78
N GLY A 13 3.85 4.84 36.47
CA GLY A 13 4.26 3.43 36.34
C GLY A 13 3.84 2.79 35.00
N GLY A 14 3.33 3.57 34.06
CA GLY A 14 2.97 3.08 32.74
C GLY A 14 4.18 2.94 31.80
N LYS A 15 4.03 2.12 30.77
CA LYS A 15 5.04 1.89 29.74
C LYS A 15 4.69 2.65 28.45
N VAL A 16 5.71 3.09 27.72
CA VAL A 16 5.57 3.83 26.48
C VAL A 16 6.26 3.08 25.34
N VAL A 17 5.48 2.63 24.38
CA VAL A 17 5.97 1.91 23.21
C VAL A 17 5.75 2.74 21.95
N ALA A 18 6.76 2.81 21.08
CA ALA A 18 6.59 3.35 19.74
C ALA A 18 6.24 2.24 18.75
N TYR A 19 5.07 2.31 18.14
CA TYR A 19 4.73 1.43 17.01
C TYR A 19 5.14 2.10 15.70
N LYS A 20 6.03 1.45 14.94
CA LYS A 20 6.62 1.95 13.70
C LYS A 20 6.19 1.10 12.50
N GLY A 21 5.20 1.60 11.76
CA GLY A 21 4.60 0.94 10.59
C GLY A 21 5.13 1.47 9.24
N GLY A 22 6.26 2.15 9.22
CA GLY A 22 6.90 2.65 8.00
C GLY A 22 8.40 2.37 8.00
N ASN A 23 9.03 2.47 6.84
CA ASN A 23 10.48 2.39 6.71
C ASN A 23 11.12 3.75 7.03
N ASP A 24 11.20 4.05 8.32
CA ASP A 24 11.65 5.38 8.79
C ASP A 24 13.12 5.64 8.42
N TRP A 25 13.97 4.62 8.36
CA TRP A 25 15.35 4.78 7.91
C TRP A 25 15.43 5.33 6.47
N TRP A 26 14.65 4.76 5.54
CA TRP A 26 14.59 5.24 4.16
C TRP A 26 14.04 6.66 4.08
N ILE A 27 12.95 6.93 4.79
CA ILE A 27 12.28 8.23 4.79
C ILE A 27 13.19 9.31 5.37
N ASP A 28 13.88 9.04 6.47
CA ASP A 28 14.79 10.01 7.10
C ASP A 28 16.06 10.22 6.28
N THR A 29 16.57 9.18 5.63
CA THR A 29 17.71 9.29 4.71
C THR A 29 17.35 10.16 3.50
N GLU A 30 16.21 9.93 2.88
CA GLU A 30 15.72 10.77 1.77
C GLU A 30 15.57 12.24 2.20
N ARG A 31 14.96 12.48 3.37
CA ARG A 31 14.81 13.84 3.92
C ARG A 31 16.14 14.52 4.17
N THR A 32 17.10 13.77 4.69
CA THR A 32 18.47 14.28 4.94
C THR A 32 19.17 14.66 3.64
N LEU A 33 19.15 13.76 2.63
CA LEU A 33 19.84 13.97 1.35
C LEU A 33 19.25 15.11 0.53
N PHE A 34 17.94 15.29 0.58
CA PHE A 34 17.24 16.29 -0.23
C PHE A 34 16.84 17.56 0.55
N GLY A 35 17.32 17.73 1.77
CA GLY A 35 17.06 18.91 2.59
C GLY A 35 15.57 19.14 2.89
N LEU A 36 14.81 18.06 3.03
CA LEU A 36 13.37 18.13 3.31
C LEU A 36 13.12 18.40 4.80
N THR A 37 11.92 18.86 5.12
CA THR A 37 11.49 19.08 6.50
C THR A 37 11.72 17.82 7.35
N PRO A 38 12.33 17.93 8.56
CA PRO A 38 12.56 16.78 9.41
C PRO A 38 11.29 15.97 9.66
N GLY A 39 11.42 14.65 9.70
CA GLY A 39 10.36 13.75 10.14
C GLY A 39 10.10 13.85 11.65
N ALA A 40 9.10 13.12 12.15
CA ALA A 40 8.77 13.06 13.57
C ALA A 40 9.50 11.93 14.31
N VAL A 41 10.61 11.40 13.74
CA VAL A 41 11.27 10.21 14.28
C VAL A 41 11.98 10.52 15.59
N PHE A 42 12.78 11.59 15.65
CA PHE A 42 13.55 11.98 16.84
C PHE A 42 12.93 13.19 17.55
N ILE A 43 11.95 12.94 18.39
CA ILE A 43 11.19 13.99 19.11
C ILE A 43 11.49 14.08 20.60
N GLY A 44 12.60 13.46 21.05
CA GLY A 44 13.03 13.52 22.45
C GLY A 44 12.16 12.72 23.41
N ILE A 45 11.48 11.66 22.92
CA ILE A 45 10.72 10.73 23.75
C ILE A 45 11.59 9.50 24.03
N GLU A 46 11.68 9.12 25.29
CA GLU A 46 12.25 7.85 25.70
C GLU A 46 11.17 6.76 25.67
N TYR A 47 11.42 5.72 24.91
CA TYR A 47 10.53 4.56 24.79
C TYR A 47 11.01 3.39 25.64
N ASP A 48 10.10 2.62 26.22
CA ASP A 48 10.40 1.35 26.90
C ASP A 48 10.66 0.22 25.88
N ALA A 49 10.06 0.30 24.71
CA ALA A 49 10.35 -0.54 23.56
C ALA A 49 9.91 0.14 22.27
N ILE A 50 10.45 -0.30 21.13
CA ILE A 50 9.98 0.08 19.79
C ILE A 50 9.52 -1.18 19.08
N TRP A 51 8.31 -1.14 18.55
CA TRP A 51 7.73 -2.22 17.77
C TRP A 51 7.69 -1.83 16.31
N THR A 52 8.24 -2.68 15.44
CA THR A 52 8.21 -2.50 13.99
C THR A 52 7.71 -3.75 13.30
N THR A 53 7.14 -3.60 12.12
CA THR A 53 6.56 -4.72 11.40
C THR A 53 7.61 -5.50 10.62
N PRO A 54 7.37 -6.79 10.25
CA PRO A 54 8.30 -7.62 9.49
C PRO A 54 8.79 -6.97 8.21
N GLN A 55 7.91 -6.19 7.55
CA GLN A 55 8.21 -5.49 6.31
C GLN A 55 9.35 -4.49 6.41
N HIS A 56 9.68 -4.04 7.63
CA HIS A 56 10.67 -2.98 7.87
C HIS A 56 11.75 -3.35 8.86
N ILE A 57 11.73 -4.58 9.40
CA ILE A 57 12.65 -5.00 10.45
C ILE A 57 14.11 -4.85 10.03
N ASN A 58 14.46 -5.24 8.81
CA ASN A 58 15.85 -5.25 8.31
C ASN A 58 16.51 -3.85 8.31
N THR A 59 15.73 -2.80 8.03
CA THR A 59 16.23 -1.42 8.01
C THR A 59 16.04 -0.72 9.34
N ASN A 60 14.89 -0.93 9.98
CA ASN A 60 14.50 -0.19 11.18
C ASN A 60 15.14 -0.72 12.47
N GLN A 61 15.43 -2.04 12.57
CA GLN A 61 15.89 -2.63 13.83
C GLN A 61 17.14 -1.95 14.37
N HIS A 62 18.21 -1.91 13.58
CA HIS A 62 19.48 -1.32 14.02
C HIS A 62 19.40 0.21 14.09
N TYR A 63 18.65 0.82 13.17
CA TYR A 63 18.44 2.25 13.15
C TYR A 63 17.82 2.75 14.46
N PHE A 64 16.71 2.17 14.88
CA PHE A 64 16.04 2.56 16.11
C PHE A 64 16.77 2.09 17.36
N ARG A 65 17.30 0.85 17.38
CA ARG A 65 18.01 0.32 18.54
C ARG A 65 19.17 1.22 18.95
N LEU A 66 19.95 1.70 17.98
CA LEU A 66 21.12 2.54 18.25
C LEU A 66 20.75 4.00 18.48
N ALA A 67 19.76 4.52 17.76
CA ALA A 67 19.38 5.93 17.86
C ALA A 67 18.59 6.25 19.14
N TYR A 68 17.83 5.28 19.67
CA TYR A 68 17.03 5.46 20.90
C TYR A 68 17.59 4.70 22.12
N ASP A 69 18.65 3.92 21.95
CA ASP A 69 19.18 3.02 22.98
C ASP A 69 18.08 2.15 23.61
N THR A 70 17.24 1.56 22.77
CA THR A 70 16.01 0.89 23.18
C THR A 70 15.84 -0.41 22.39
N GLU A 71 15.26 -1.43 23.03
CA GLU A 71 14.94 -2.67 22.34
C GLU A 71 13.94 -2.46 21.20
N VAL A 72 14.21 -3.10 20.06
CA VAL A 72 13.31 -3.12 18.90
C VAL A 72 12.79 -4.54 18.71
N LYS A 73 11.47 -4.70 18.71
CA LYS A 73 10.80 -5.98 18.46
C LYS A 73 10.05 -5.96 17.15
N GLU A 74 10.14 -7.09 16.43
CA GLU A 74 9.27 -7.37 15.30
C GLU A 74 7.88 -7.75 15.82
N VAL A 75 6.85 -7.10 15.25
CA VAL A 75 5.44 -7.36 15.62
C VAL A 75 4.60 -7.57 14.37
N PRO A 76 3.59 -8.46 14.41
CA PRO A 76 2.72 -8.65 13.26
C PRO A 76 2.05 -7.34 12.85
N HIS A 77 1.92 -7.13 11.53
CA HIS A 77 1.06 -6.08 11.02
C HIS A 77 -0.40 -6.47 11.26
N ILE A 78 -1.18 -5.54 11.78
CA ILE A 78 -2.61 -5.74 12.03
C ILE A 78 -3.42 -4.85 11.09
N TRP A 79 -4.40 -5.45 10.43
CA TRP A 79 -5.44 -4.77 9.68
C TRP A 79 -6.82 -5.20 10.16
N ASP A 80 -7.78 -4.26 10.19
CA ASP A 80 -9.13 -4.52 10.66
C ASP A 80 -10.13 -3.75 9.78
N PRO A 81 -11.25 -4.37 9.37
CA PRO A 81 -12.24 -3.72 8.49
C PRO A 81 -13.02 -2.59 9.16
N PHE A 82 -12.95 -2.43 10.48
CA PHE A 82 -13.75 -1.46 11.23
C PHE A 82 -13.76 -0.03 10.65
N PHE A 83 -12.59 0.44 10.21
CA PHE A 83 -12.50 1.80 9.67
C PHE A 83 -12.99 1.90 8.23
N ILE A 84 -12.68 0.90 7.40
CA ILE A 84 -13.13 0.87 6.02
C ILE A 84 -14.64 0.68 5.95
N ASP A 85 -15.24 -0.15 6.80
CA ASP A 85 -16.69 -0.39 6.86
C ASP A 85 -17.47 0.89 7.13
N LYS A 86 -16.96 1.77 8.00
CA LYS A 86 -17.55 3.09 8.24
C LYS A 86 -17.59 3.97 6.99
N ILE A 87 -16.59 3.85 6.13
CA ILE A 87 -16.52 4.62 4.88
C ILE A 87 -17.42 3.97 3.84
N ILE A 88 -17.40 2.63 3.74
CA ILE A 88 -18.26 1.85 2.83
C ILE A 88 -19.75 2.17 3.10
N GLY A 89 -20.16 2.24 4.36
CA GLY A 89 -21.52 2.61 4.74
C GLY A 89 -21.97 4.01 4.30
N GLN A 90 -21.05 4.86 3.84
CA GLN A 90 -21.33 6.20 3.29
C GLN A 90 -21.27 6.23 1.75
N CYS A 91 -20.85 5.13 1.09
CA CYS A 91 -20.78 5.05 -0.36
C CYS A 91 -22.18 4.90 -0.96
N LYS A 92 -22.39 5.50 -2.14
CA LYS A 92 -23.65 5.37 -2.88
C LYS A 92 -23.77 4.01 -3.58
N LYS A 93 -22.65 3.50 -4.08
CA LYS A 93 -22.56 2.19 -4.71
C LYS A 93 -21.94 1.18 -3.76
N PRO A 94 -22.30 -0.11 -3.86
CA PRO A 94 -21.65 -1.17 -3.10
C PRO A 94 -20.13 -1.17 -3.35
N PHE A 95 -19.36 -1.34 -2.29
CA PHE A 95 -17.93 -1.56 -2.39
C PHE A 95 -17.65 -3.04 -2.60
N GLY A 96 -16.95 -3.36 -3.67
CA GLY A 96 -16.58 -4.72 -4.04
C GLY A 96 -16.53 -4.91 -5.55
N TYR A 97 -15.65 -5.78 -5.99
CA TYR A 97 -15.54 -6.15 -7.39
C TYR A 97 -16.83 -6.86 -7.87
N VAL A 98 -17.27 -6.52 -9.07
CA VAL A 98 -18.44 -7.12 -9.73
C VAL A 98 -17.96 -7.83 -10.98
N PRO A 99 -18.02 -9.18 -11.02
CA PRO A 99 -17.66 -9.96 -12.20
C PRO A 99 -18.50 -9.62 -13.45
N GLY A 100 -17.98 -9.96 -14.62
CA GLY A 100 -18.67 -9.81 -15.90
C GLY A 100 -18.34 -8.53 -16.66
N LYS A 101 -17.39 -7.73 -16.19
CA LYS A 101 -16.91 -6.55 -16.90
C LYS A 101 -15.83 -6.91 -17.91
N THR A 102 -16.04 -6.59 -19.16
CA THR A 102 -15.03 -6.76 -20.21
C THR A 102 -14.00 -5.64 -20.25
N LYS A 103 -14.34 -4.46 -19.71
CA LYS A 103 -13.51 -3.26 -19.69
C LYS A 103 -13.30 -2.82 -18.24
N TRP A 104 -12.04 -2.68 -17.82
CA TRP A 104 -11.68 -2.28 -16.48
C TRP A 104 -11.07 -0.89 -16.43
N ASN A 105 -11.57 -0.09 -15.54
CA ASN A 105 -10.91 1.13 -15.11
C ASN A 105 -9.89 0.79 -14.01
N ILE A 106 -8.69 1.34 -14.12
CA ILE A 106 -7.57 0.95 -13.26
C ILE A 106 -7.17 2.13 -12.38
N GLY A 107 -7.02 1.86 -11.08
CA GLY A 107 -6.58 2.83 -10.09
C GLY A 107 -5.11 2.66 -9.68
N VAL A 108 -4.41 3.77 -9.52
CA VAL A 108 -3.11 3.87 -8.86
C VAL A 108 -3.27 4.77 -7.64
N PHE A 109 -3.00 4.23 -6.46
CA PHE A 109 -3.26 4.93 -5.19
C PHE A 109 -1.98 5.25 -4.40
N GLU A 110 -0.82 5.16 -5.05
CA GLU A 110 0.45 5.47 -4.39
C GLU A 110 0.46 6.91 -3.88
N PRO A 111 1.00 7.15 -2.67
CA PRO A 111 0.91 8.47 -2.03
C PRO A 111 1.75 9.55 -2.70
N ASN A 112 2.77 9.20 -3.50
CA ASN A 112 3.67 10.13 -4.21
C ASN A 112 4.30 11.21 -3.30
N ILE A 113 4.65 10.85 -2.06
CA ILE A 113 5.24 11.77 -1.07
C ILE A 113 6.71 11.46 -0.76
N ASN A 114 7.18 10.29 -1.15
CA ASN A 114 8.57 9.83 -1.04
C ASN A 114 8.86 8.79 -2.12
N MET A 115 10.13 8.41 -2.28
CA MET A 115 10.57 7.51 -3.35
C MET A 115 10.10 6.06 -3.16
N VAL A 116 9.72 5.64 -1.96
CA VAL A 116 9.39 4.23 -1.67
C VAL A 116 8.01 3.80 -2.18
N LYS A 117 7.14 4.75 -2.52
CA LYS A 117 5.79 4.50 -3.10
C LYS A 117 5.41 5.60 -4.06
N THR A 118 5.65 5.38 -5.34
CA THR A 118 5.35 6.33 -6.42
C THR A 118 4.55 5.69 -7.55
N CYS A 119 3.84 6.51 -8.31
CA CYS A 119 3.02 6.05 -9.43
C CYS A 119 3.82 5.66 -10.68
N HIS A 120 5.13 5.88 -10.72
CA HIS A 120 5.94 5.67 -11.94
C HIS A 120 5.89 4.21 -12.43
N TYR A 121 6.17 3.24 -11.56
CA TYR A 121 6.15 1.83 -11.94
C TYR A 121 4.74 1.32 -12.30
N PRO A 122 3.70 1.61 -11.53
CA PRO A 122 2.33 1.35 -11.98
C PRO A 122 2.01 1.91 -13.36
N MET A 123 2.43 3.16 -13.66
CA MET A 123 2.23 3.76 -14.98
C MET A 123 3.00 3.02 -16.08
N LEU A 124 4.24 2.55 -15.81
CA LEU A 124 5.03 1.77 -16.77
C LEU A 124 4.41 0.39 -17.05
N ILE A 125 3.89 -0.28 -16.02
CA ILE A 125 3.18 -1.56 -16.19
C ILE A 125 1.95 -1.37 -17.08
N MET A 126 1.13 -0.36 -16.82
CA MET A 126 -0.05 -0.05 -17.63
C MET A 126 0.30 0.40 -19.04
N GLU A 127 1.39 1.14 -19.20
CA GLU A 127 1.90 1.56 -20.51
C GLU A 127 2.33 0.35 -21.35
N ASP A 128 3.14 -0.56 -20.77
CA ASP A 128 3.57 -1.77 -21.49
C ASP A 128 2.39 -2.67 -21.84
N THR A 129 1.43 -2.80 -20.92
CA THR A 129 0.16 -3.52 -21.18
C THR A 129 -0.63 -2.88 -22.32
N TYR A 130 -0.81 -1.56 -22.30
CA TYR A 130 -1.57 -0.84 -23.31
C TYR A 130 -0.90 -0.92 -24.68
N ARG A 131 0.44 -0.74 -24.75
CA ARG A 131 1.19 -0.90 -26.01
C ARG A 131 1.12 -2.33 -26.55
N HIS A 132 1.18 -3.34 -25.70
CA HIS A 132 1.00 -4.73 -26.08
C HIS A 132 -0.41 -4.94 -26.71
N LEU A 133 -1.46 -4.52 -26.02
CA LEU A 133 -2.82 -4.65 -26.55
C LEU A 133 -3.02 -3.89 -27.87
N LYS A 134 -2.47 -2.68 -27.99
CA LYS A 134 -2.54 -1.90 -29.25
C LYS A 134 -1.81 -2.55 -30.41
N ARG A 135 -0.58 -3.04 -30.17
CA ARG A 135 0.30 -3.58 -31.20
C ARG A 135 -0.16 -4.96 -31.65
N ASP A 136 -0.47 -5.83 -30.69
CA ASP A 136 -0.66 -7.25 -30.94
C ASP A 136 -2.13 -7.60 -31.21
N LEU A 137 -3.07 -6.87 -30.63
CA LEU A 137 -4.52 -7.09 -30.76
C LEU A 137 -5.26 -5.94 -31.48
N GLY A 138 -4.58 -4.80 -31.67
CA GLY A 138 -5.15 -3.60 -32.26
C GLY A 138 -5.78 -2.63 -31.26
N LEU A 139 -5.91 -1.35 -31.67
CA LEU A 139 -6.39 -0.27 -30.78
C LEU A 139 -7.79 -0.54 -30.21
N LYS A 140 -8.66 -1.12 -31.02
CA LYS A 140 -10.04 -1.42 -30.63
C LYS A 140 -10.08 -2.41 -29.46
N GLU A 141 -9.25 -3.45 -29.49
CA GLU A 141 -9.17 -4.43 -28.40
C GLU A 141 -8.52 -3.82 -27.14
N ALA A 142 -7.48 -2.99 -27.30
CA ALA A 142 -6.91 -2.23 -26.18
C ALA A 142 -7.97 -1.38 -25.47
N ASP A 143 -8.83 -0.71 -26.21
CA ASP A 143 -9.93 0.08 -25.67
C ASP A 143 -11.05 -0.76 -25.03
N HIS A 144 -11.21 -2.02 -25.48
CA HIS A 144 -12.17 -2.95 -24.89
C HIS A 144 -11.70 -3.52 -23.55
N LYS A 145 -10.40 -3.71 -23.35
CA LYS A 145 -9.82 -4.27 -22.11
C LYS A 145 -9.51 -3.19 -21.09
N MET A 146 -8.79 -2.14 -21.50
CA MET A 146 -8.36 -1.05 -20.63
C MET A 146 -9.25 0.18 -20.80
N GLY A 147 -9.95 0.52 -19.74
CA GLY A 147 -10.73 1.75 -19.62
C GLY A 147 -9.86 2.94 -19.21
N ASP A 148 -10.41 3.76 -18.32
CA ASP A 148 -9.71 4.91 -17.79
C ASP A 148 -8.70 4.48 -16.71
N ILE A 149 -7.57 5.20 -16.65
CA ILE A 149 -6.52 5.01 -15.66
C ILE A 149 -6.51 6.22 -14.74
N PHE A 150 -6.78 6.00 -13.47
CA PHE A 150 -6.83 7.06 -12.46
C PHE A 150 -5.55 7.04 -11.60
N VAL A 151 -4.64 7.98 -11.87
CA VAL A 151 -3.43 8.16 -11.07
C VAL A 151 -3.74 9.14 -9.95
N THR A 152 -4.16 8.62 -8.79
CA THR A 152 -4.54 9.45 -7.65
C THR A 152 -3.33 9.97 -6.88
N ASN A 153 -3.54 10.91 -5.93
CA ASN A 153 -2.48 11.55 -5.14
C ASN A 153 -1.40 12.24 -6.00
N SER A 154 -1.68 12.56 -7.25
CA SER A 154 -0.69 13.04 -8.22
C SER A 154 -0.71 14.56 -8.43
N LEU A 155 -1.69 15.31 -7.90
CA LEU A 155 -1.80 16.75 -8.11
C LEU A 155 -0.54 17.54 -7.74
N LYS A 156 0.23 17.09 -6.75
CA LYS A 156 1.47 17.78 -6.33
C LYS A 156 2.63 17.56 -7.29
N ILE A 157 2.61 16.44 -8.04
CA ILE A 157 3.72 16.07 -8.93
C ILE A 157 3.40 16.28 -10.40
N LYS A 158 2.14 16.38 -10.80
CA LYS A 158 1.74 16.51 -12.21
C LYS A 158 2.33 17.72 -12.90
N ASP A 159 2.56 18.80 -12.17
CA ASP A 159 3.13 20.06 -12.70
C ASP A 159 4.66 20.12 -12.57
N ASN A 160 5.30 19.12 -11.94
CA ASN A 160 6.76 18.99 -11.91
C ASN A 160 7.28 18.71 -13.31
N GLU A 161 8.30 19.44 -13.75
CA GLU A 161 8.82 19.39 -15.11
C GLU A 161 9.33 17.99 -15.49
N ILE A 162 10.06 17.32 -14.60
CA ILE A 162 10.60 15.96 -14.84
C ILE A 162 9.45 14.96 -14.96
N PHE A 163 8.49 15.01 -14.05
CA PHE A 163 7.32 14.12 -14.11
C PHE A 163 6.49 14.34 -15.37
N ARG A 164 6.30 15.58 -15.76
CA ARG A 164 5.55 15.95 -16.98
C ARG A 164 6.28 15.46 -18.25
N HIS A 165 7.61 15.59 -18.31
CA HIS A 165 8.39 15.04 -19.42
C HIS A 165 8.25 13.51 -19.47
N PHE A 166 8.39 12.83 -18.35
CA PHE A 166 8.16 11.38 -18.26
C PHE A 166 6.76 10.98 -18.70
N SER A 167 5.73 11.55 -18.11
CA SER A 167 4.33 11.16 -18.37
C SER A 167 3.93 11.40 -19.82
N ASN A 168 4.38 12.50 -20.44
CA ASN A 168 4.10 12.82 -21.83
C ASN A 168 4.79 11.89 -22.84
N THR A 169 5.72 11.03 -22.43
CA THR A 169 6.28 9.98 -23.31
C THR A 169 5.35 8.79 -23.46
N LEU A 170 4.41 8.60 -22.52
CA LEU A 170 3.55 7.43 -22.42
C LEU A 170 2.32 7.54 -23.35
N ASP A 171 1.99 6.46 -24.03
CA ASP A 171 0.82 6.38 -24.92
C ASP A 171 -0.48 6.47 -24.12
N ILE A 172 -0.56 5.90 -22.91
CA ILE A 172 -1.72 6.05 -22.02
C ILE A 172 -2.06 7.50 -21.71
N VAL A 173 -1.06 8.40 -21.71
CA VAL A 173 -1.28 9.84 -21.51
C VAL A 173 -1.62 10.52 -22.83
N LYS A 174 -0.89 10.22 -23.92
CA LYS A 174 -1.14 10.79 -25.27
C LYS A 174 -2.53 10.46 -25.79
N ASP A 175 -3.01 9.23 -25.53
CA ASP A 175 -4.31 8.75 -25.95
C ASP A 175 -5.43 9.11 -24.94
N ASN A 176 -5.14 9.98 -23.96
CA ASN A 176 -6.08 10.45 -22.92
C ASN A 176 -6.71 9.31 -22.10
N LYS A 177 -5.99 8.23 -21.89
CA LYS A 177 -6.41 7.12 -21.02
C LYS A 177 -6.12 7.38 -19.56
N ALA A 178 -5.00 8.05 -19.25
CA ALA A 178 -4.57 8.35 -17.89
C ALA A 178 -4.97 9.76 -17.46
N SER A 179 -5.55 9.88 -16.27
CA SER A 179 -5.85 11.14 -15.59
C SER A 179 -5.06 11.25 -14.29
N PHE A 180 -4.70 12.49 -13.94
CA PHE A 180 -3.92 12.80 -12.73
C PHE A 180 -4.83 13.46 -11.68
N GLU A 181 -5.13 12.69 -10.62
CA GLU A 181 -6.20 12.98 -9.71
C GLU A 181 -5.73 13.45 -8.32
N ALA A 182 -6.66 14.06 -7.58
CA ALA A 182 -6.49 14.40 -6.18
C ALA A 182 -6.41 13.15 -5.28
N ARG A 183 -6.30 13.38 -3.97
CA ARG A 183 -6.44 12.32 -2.98
C ARG A 183 -7.91 12.15 -2.61
N TYR A 184 -8.39 10.91 -2.69
CA TYR A 184 -9.77 10.54 -2.36
C TYR A 184 -9.81 9.49 -1.25
N LYS A 185 -10.99 9.31 -0.63
CA LYS A 185 -11.27 8.15 0.21
C LYS A 185 -11.35 6.91 -0.69
N LEU A 186 -10.46 5.95 -0.48
CA LEU A 186 -10.29 4.78 -1.33
C LEU A 186 -11.62 4.04 -1.59
N PRO A 187 -12.41 3.62 -0.58
CA PRO A 187 -13.62 2.83 -0.85
C PRO A 187 -14.63 3.57 -1.71
N TRP A 188 -14.78 4.87 -1.48
CA TRP A 188 -15.67 5.70 -2.29
C TRP A 188 -15.20 5.77 -3.75
N PHE A 189 -13.92 6.06 -3.95
CA PHE A 189 -13.38 6.23 -5.30
C PHE A 189 -13.41 4.90 -6.08
N MET A 190 -13.09 3.79 -5.42
CA MET A 190 -13.14 2.47 -6.04
C MET A 190 -14.57 2.07 -6.40
N SER A 191 -15.53 2.22 -5.49
CA SER A 191 -16.93 1.85 -5.76
C SER A 191 -17.54 2.63 -6.92
N GLU A 192 -17.09 3.85 -7.18
CA GLU A 192 -17.61 4.69 -8.25
C GLU A 192 -16.88 4.54 -9.58
N HIS A 193 -15.55 4.31 -9.57
CA HIS A 193 -14.70 4.54 -10.74
C HIS A 193 -13.73 3.41 -11.09
N VAL A 194 -13.38 2.49 -10.18
CA VAL A 194 -12.22 1.60 -10.35
C VAL A 194 -12.62 0.13 -10.26
N ASP A 195 -12.07 -0.67 -11.15
CA ASP A 195 -12.30 -2.12 -11.23
C ASP A 195 -11.07 -2.95 -10.83
N ALA A 196 -9.87 -2.39 -10.94
CA ALA A 196 -8.61 -3.04 -10.59
C ALA A 196 -7.58 -2.03 -10.08
N VAL A 197 -6.59 -2.49 -9.33
CA VAL A 197 -5.52 -1.65 -8.78
C VAL A 197 -4.16 -2.17 -9.20
N VAL A 198 -3.32 -1.28 -9.72
CA VAL A 198 -1.89 -1.54 -9.94
C VAL A 198 -1.09 -0.74 -8.93
N SER A 199 -0.25 -1.41 -8.18
CA SER A 199 0.51 -0.86 -7.05
C SER A 199 1.97 -1.25 -7.09
N TRP A 200 2.83 -0.41 -6.52
CA TRP A 200 4.25 -0.63 -6.42
C TRP A 200 4.83 -0.07 -5.13
N GLN A 201 5.86 -0.71 -4.63
CA GLN A 201 6.64 -0.26 -3.50
C GLN A 201 8.13 -0.62 -3.66
N MET A 202 8.99 0.12 -2.96
CA MET A 202 10.41 -0.16 -2.82
C MET A 202 10.77 -0.11 -1.33
N GLU A 203 11.27 -1.24 -0.77
CA GLU A 203 11.69 -1.34 0.64
C GLU A 203 10.63 -0.83 1.65
N ASN A 204 9.34 -0.83 1.25
CA ASN A 204 8.23 -0.37 2.09
C ASN A 204 6.98 -1.23 1.85
N ALA A 205 7.14 -2.55 2.02
CA ALA A 205 6.15 -3.58 1.69
C ALA A 205 4.98 -3.65 2.70
N LEU A 206 4.54 -2.51 3.20
CA LEU A 206 3.35 -2.36 4.03
C LEU A 206 2.47 -1.25 3.48
N ASN A 207 1.26 -1.58 3.06
CA ASN A 207 0.27 -0.61 2.62
C ASN A 207 -1.14 -1.07 3.02
N TYR A 208 -1.82 -0.31 3.88
CA TYR A 208 -3.20 -0.60 4.28
C TYR A 208 -4.15 -0.69 3.10
N MET A 209 -3.90 0.07 2.04
CA MET A 209 -4.68 0.06 0.80
C MET A 209 -4.76 -1.35 0.18
N TRP A 210 -3.71 -2.16 0.25
CA TRP A 210 -3.75 -3.50 -0.32
C TRP A 210 -4.80 -4.39 0.36
N TYR A 211 -4.88 -4.33 1.69
CA TYR A 211 -5.89 -5.06 2.45
C TYR A 211 -7.30 -4.54 2.18
N ASP A 212 -7.45 -3.22 2.01
CA ASP A 212 -8.73 -2.61 1.62
C ASP A 212 -9.18 -3.11 0.24
N VAL A 213 -8.26 -3.21 -0.73
CA VAL A 213 -8.52 -3.72 -2.08
C VAL A 213 -8.89 -5.20 -2.05
N LEU A 214 -8.13 -6.02 -1.30
CA LEU A 214 -8.41 -7.45 -1.11
C LEU A 214 -9.74 -7.67 -0.38
N TYR A 215 -10.09 -6.82 0.59
CA TYR A 215 -11.37 -6.88 1.30
C TYR A 215 -12.56 -6.68 0.36
N GLY A 216 -12.43 -5.80 -0.63
CA GLY A 216 -13.41 -5.63 -1.71
C GLY A 216 -13.28 -6.66 -2.84
N ASN A 217 -12.34 -7.61 -2.76
CA ASN A 217 -12.03 -8.60 -3.79
C ASN A 217 -11.72 -8.01 -5.17
N TYR A 218 -11.22 -6.78 -5.22
CA TYR A 218 -10.76 -6.18 -6.47
C TYR A 218 -9.42 -6.79 -6.92
N PRO A 219 -9.21 -7.00 -8.23
CA PRO A 219 -7.90 -7.39 -8.74
C PRO A 219 -6.81 -6.43 -8.27
N LEU A 220 -5.83 -6.95 -7.55
CA LEU A 220 -4.67 -6.22 -7.04
C LEU A 220 -3.40 -6.73 -7.70
N ILE A 221 -2.80 -5.94 -8.57
CA ILE A 221 -1.49 -6.21 -9.17
C ILE A 221 -0.44 -5.49 -8.32
N HIS A 222 0.50 -6.22 -7.73
CA HIS A 222 1.40 -5.66 -6.71
C HIS A 222 2.74 -6.39 -6.60
N ASN A 223 3.74 -5.72 -6.02
CA ASN A 223 5.06 -6.29 -5.73
C ASN A 223 5.34 -6.45 -4.22
N ALA A 224 4.32 -6.72 -3.41
CA ALA A 224 4.47 -6.88 -1.97
C ALA A 224 4.75 -8.35 -1.59
N PRO A 225 5.98 -8.73 -1.18
CA PRO A 225 6.34 -10.13 -0.95
C PRO A 225 5.64 -10.74 0.27
N PHE A 226 5.19 -9.93 1.22
CA PHE A 226 4.52 -10.39 2.44
C PHE A 226 3.06 -10.80 2.24
N ILE A 227 2.49 -10.51 1.07
CA ILE A 227 1.13 -10.92 0.67
C ILE A 227 1.12 -11.56 -0.73
N LYS A 228 2.23 -12.15 -1.15
CA LYS A 228 2.41 -12.70 -2.51
C LYS A 228 1.41 -13.81 -2.87
N GLU A 229 0.81 -14.45 -1.89
CA GLU A 229 -0.19 -15.51 -2.08
C GLU A 229 -1.60 -14.95 -2.37
N ALA A 230 -1.80 -13.64 -2.26
CA ALA A 230 -3.04 -12.96 -2.60
C ALA A 230 -2.81 -11.91 -3.69
N GLY A 231 -3.82 -11.63 -4.48
CA GLY A 231 -3.66 -10.73 -5.62
C GLY A 231 -2.88 -11.35 -6.77
N TYR A 232 -2.31 -10.50 -7.60
CA TYR A 232 -1.47 -10.81 -8.76
C TYR A 232 -0.07 -10.26 -8.49
N TYR A 233 0.78 -11.10 -7.92
CA TYR A 233 2.13 -10.71 -7.49
C TYR A 233 3.11 -10.67 -8.66
N TYR A 234 3.91 -9.61 -8.73
CA TYR A 234 5.09 -9.50 -9.58
C TYR A 234 6.32 -9.11 -8.75
N GLU A 235 7.52 -9.45 -9.21
CA GLU A 235 8.76 -9.27 -8.44
C GLU A 235 9.34 -7.87 -8.62
N GLY A 236 9.68 -7.22 -7.52
CA GLY A 236 10.54 -6.02 -7.44
C GLY A 236 10.17 -4.89 -8.41
N PHE A 237 11.00 -4.72 -9.43
CA PHE A 237 10.89 -3.68 -10.47
C PHE A 237 10.53 -4.27 -11.85
N ASP A 238 10.08 -5.53 -11.90
CA ASP A 238 9.80 -6.22 -13.16
C ASP A 238 8.49 -5.76 -13.79
N VAL A 239 8.60 -4.76 -14.67
CA VAL A 239 7.46 -4.21 -15.44
C VAL A 239 6.86 -5.27 -16.38
N THR A 240 7.70 -6.14 -16.96
CA THR A 240 7.22 -7.19 -17.88
C THR A 240 6.36 -8.19 -17.13
N MET A 241 6.83 -8.68 -15.97
CA MET A 241 6.03 -9.56 -15.12
C MET A 241 4.77 -8.85 -14.62
N GLY A 242 4.86 -7.57 -14.27
CA GLY A 242 3.69 -6.76 -13.88
C GLY A 242 2.63 -6.67 -14.99
N LYS A 243 3.04 -6.48 -16.25
CA LYS A 243 2.18 -6.57 -17.42
C LYS A 243 1.53 -7.95 -17.56
N GLU A 244 2.33 -9.02 -17.46
CA GLU A 244 1.82 -10.39 -17.56
C GLU A 244 0.76 -10.66 -16.50
N LYS A 245 0.97 -10.18 -15.26
CA LYS A 245 -0.01 -10.29 -14.17
C LYS A 245 -1.29 -9.47 -14.41
N LEU A 246 -1.18 -8.31 -15.02
CA LEU A 246 -2.37 -7.53 -15.39
C LEU A 246 -3.15 -8.20 -16.52
N LEU A 247 -2.47 -8.76 -17.53
CA LEU A 247 -3.11 -9.53 -18.60
C LEU A 247 -3.77 -10.80 -18.06
N GLU A 248 -3.08 -11.56 -17.19
CA GLU A 248 -3.64 -12.71 -16.48
C GLU A 248 -4.93 -12.34 -15.74
N ALA A 249 -4.91 -11.21 -15.02
CA ALA A 249 -6.10 -10.74 -14.32
C ALA A 249 -7.27 -10.45 -15.28
N PHE A 250 -7.02 -9.78 -16.40
CA PHE A 250 -8.07 -9.53 -17.41
C PHE A 250 -8.70 -10.80 -17.96
N GLU A 251 -7.94 -11.86 -18.07
CA GLU A 251 -8.37 -13.11 -18.69
C GLU A 251 -9.04 -14.07 -17.72
N THR A 252 -8.53 -14.12 -16.49
CA THR A 252 -8.85 -15.23 -15.58
C THR A 252 -9.55 -14.83 -14.29
N HIS A 253 -9.62 -13.53 -13.96
CA HIS A 253 -10.11 -13.10 -12.63
C HIS A 253 -11.57 -13.54 -12.38
N ASP A 254 -12.44 -13.37 -13.37
CA ASP A 254 -13.86 -13.74 -13.23
C ASP A 254 -14.04 -15.25 -13.08
N GLU A 255 -13.27 -16.04 -13.82
CA GLU A 255 -13.31 -17.51 -13.75
C GLU A 255 -12.79 -18.01 -12.40
N ASN A 256 -11.76 -17.36 -11.86
CA ASN A 256 -11.11 -17.74 -10.62
C ASN A 256 -11.62 -16.93 -9.39
N PHE A 257 -12.73 -16.22 -9.53
CA PHE A 257 -13.18 -15.25 -8.54
C PHE A 257 -13.41 -15.85 -7.14
N GLU A 258 -13.99 -17.04 -7.04
CA GLU A 258 -14.21 -17.70 -5.76
C GLU A 258 -12.89 -18.14 -5.09
N GLN A 259 -11.89 -18.56 -5.86
CA GLN A 259 -10.55 -18.85 -5.34
C GLN A 259 -9.86 -17.56 -4.87
N TYR A 260 -9.94 -16.50 -5.65
CA TYR A 260 -9.39 -15.19 -5.28
C TYR A 260 -9.99 -14.65 -3.96
N LYS A 261 -11.31 -14.75 -3.82
CA LYS A 261 -12.00 -14.39 -2.56
C LYS A 261 -11.52 -15.21 -1.37
N LYS A 262 -11.29 -16.51 -1.57
CA LYS A 262 -10.77 -17.37 -0.50
C LYS A 262 -9.37 -16.92 -0.07
N GLN A 263 -8.46 -16.73 -1.00
CA GLN A 263 -7.10 -16.24 -0.74
C GLN A 263 -7.09 -14.86 -0.06
N SER A 264 -7.92 -13.94 -0.53
CA SER A 264 -8.09 -12.62 0.08
C SER A 264 -8.55 -12.72 1.54
N LYS A 265 -9.54 -13.56 1.83
CA LYS A 265 -10.03 -13.80 3.20
C LYS A 265 -8.97 -14.42 4.10
N GLU A 266 -8.21 -15.38 3.61
CA GLU A 266 -7.13 -16.03 4.34
C GLU A 266 -6.05 -15.01 4.71
N THR A 267 -5.61 -14.20 3.75
CA THR A 267 -4.63 -13.13 3.98
C THR A 267 -5.15 -12.09 5.00
N ILE A 268 -6.39 -11.64 4.87
CA ILE A 268 -7.01 -10.70 5.80
C ILE A 268 -7.10 -11.30 7.20
N TRP A 269 -7.48 -12.60 7.32
CA TRP A 269 -7.59 -13.28 8.60
C TRP A 269 -6.24 -13.39 9.31
N GLU A 270 -5.14 -13.64 8.58
CA GLU A 270 -3.78 -13.66 9.15
C GLU A 270 -3.39 -12.34 9.81
N HIS A 271 -3.90 -11.23 9.31
CA HIS A 271 -3.65 -9.89 9.82
C HIS A 271 -4.75 -9.34 10.74
N SER A 272 -5.80 -10.12 11.00
CA SER A 272 -6.95 -9.65 11.76
C SER A 272 -6.62 -9.38 13.24
N SER A 273 -7.19 -8.29 13.76
CA SER A 273 -7.11 -7.91 15.18
C SER A 273 -7.73 -8.93 16.14
N ILE A 274 -8.67 -9.75 15.65
CA ILE A 274 -9.35 -10.80 16.42
C ILE A 274 -8.78 -12.20 16.15
N ASN A 275 -7.76 -12.35 15.33
CA ASN A 275 -7.08 -13.62 15.14
C ASN A 275 -6.39 -14.02 16.44
N PRO A 276 -6.70 -15.20 17.04
CA PRO A 276 -6.16 -15.61 18.33
C PRO A 276 -4.64 -15.60 18.41
N LYS A 277 -3.95 -15.89 17.30
CA LYS A 277 -2.48 -15.82 17.19
C LYS A 277 -1.98 -14.40 17.41
N ASN A 278 -2.61 -13.42 16.76
CA ASN A 278 -2.23 -12.02 16.88
C ASN A 278 -2.56 -11.45 18.27
N VAL A 279 -3.73 -11.81 18.81
CA VAL A 279 -4.14 -11.43 20.17
C VAL A 279 -3.12 -11.95 21.19
N LYS A 280 -2.83 -13.25 21.15
CA LYS A 280 -1.87 -13.86 22.07
C LYS A 280 -0.48 -13.26 21.95
N PHE A 281 -0.01 -13.02 20.73
CA PHE A 281 1.29 -12.41 20.50
C PHE A 281 1.41 -11.02 21.17
N HIS A 282 0.40 -10.16 21.00
CA HIS A 282 0.40 -8.84 21.61
C HIS A 282 0.21 -8.87 23.13
N GLU A 283 -0.59 -9.81 23.64
CA GLU A 283 -0.72 -10.05 25.07
C GLU A 283 0.64 -10.37 25.70
N ASP A 284 1.38 -11.32 25.12
CA ASP A 284 2.71 -11.72 25.60
C ASP A 284 3.71 -10.56 25.54
N LEU A 285 3.68 -9.74 24.48
CA LEU A 285 4.51 -8.55 24.37
C LEU A 285 4.21 -7.51 25.47
N ILE A 286 2.94 -7.31 25.77
CA ILE A 286 2.53 -6.37 26.82
C ILE A 286 2.98 -6.87 28.19
N LEU A 287 2.80 -8.15 28.50
CA LEU A 287 3.24 -8.74 29.75
C LEU A 287 4.76 -8.63 29.92
N ASP A 288 5.52 -8.95 28.88
CA ASP A 288 6.99 -8.85 28.87
C ASP A 288 7.48 -7.41 29.19
N LEU A 289 6.77 -6.36 28.77
CA LEU A 289 7.12 -4.98 29.12
C LEU A 289 7.06 -4.69 30.63
N TYR A 290 6.20 -5.37 31.39
CA TYR A 290 6.05 -5.17 32.82
C TYR A 290 6.88 -6.13 33.66
N GLU A 291 7.32 -7.26 33.11
CA GLU A 291 8.20 -8.21 33.77
C GLU A 291 9.68 -7.78 33.76
N ARG A 292 10.05 -6.87 32.87
CA ARG A 292 11.42 -6.31 32.77
C ARG A 292 11.67 -5.36 33.93
N LYS A 293 12.69 -5.68 34.71
CA LYS A 293 13.21 -4.85 35.80
C LYS A 293 14.13 -3.77 35.31
#